data_623bafccd9031328ce66ad81df9107e0
#
_entry.id   623bafccd9031328ce66ad81df9107e0
#
_cell.length_a   1.000
_cell.length_b   1.000
_cell.length_c   1.000
_cell.angle_alpha   90.00
_cell.angle_beta   90.00
_cell.angle_gamma   90.00
#
_symmetry.space_group_name_H-M   'P 1'
#
loop_
_entity.id
_entity.type
_entity.pdbx_description
1 polymer ?
#
loop_
_entity_poly.entity_id
_entity_poly.type
_entity_poly.pdbx_seq_one_letter_code
_entity_poly.pdbx_strand_id
1 'polypeptide(L)'
;MSAFNERMQPLRELMKHKGLEAIVLRRNPNLAWAIAGRAHVPTTIDAACFDLIITHDSATAITNVVEAPRLIAEELPSEVSVKTIKWSEGRDPQLPTGAKVGSDQPGADRIDLGTEIEIIRASLIESDVARYKEICTDAAIALGSAMKQVESSDREIDVAGLITHALW
;
A
#
# COMPACT_ATOMS: atom_id res chain seq x y z
N MET A 1 -15.68 8.12 -10.35
CA MET A 1 -15.27 7.69 -8.98
C MET A 1 -13.77 7.80 -8.96
N SER A 2 -13.13 8.25 -7.88
CA SER A 2 -11.66 8.24 -7.83
C SER A 2 -11.14 6.80 -7.70
N ALA A 3 -9.90 6.55 -8.15
CA ALA A 3 -9.27 5.23 -8.05
C ALA A 3 -9.18 4.73 -6.59
N PHE A 4 -9.01 5.64 -5.62
CA PHE A 4 -9.09 5.30 -4.20
C PHE A 4 -10.46 4.75 -3.82
N ASN A 5 -11.53 5.45 -4.16
CA ASN A 5 -12.88 5.00 -3.85
C ASN A 5 -13.27 3.70 -4.57
N GLU A 6 -12.75 3.49 -5.78
CA GLU A 6 -12.94 2.23 -6.51
C GLU A 6 -12.29 1.05 -5.76
N ARG A 7 -11.08 1.22 -5.20
CA ARG A 7 -10.43 0.19 -4.36
C ARG A 7 -11.12 -0.01 -3.01
N MET A 8 -11.72 1.04 -2.45
CA MET A 8 -12.42 0.92 -1.16
C MET A 8 -13.78 0.22 -1.28
N GLN A 9 -14.38 0.20 -2.46
CA GLN A 9 -15.69 -0.41 -2.68
C GLN A 9 -15.74 -1.89 -2.27
N PRO A 10 -14.86 -2.80 -2.77
CA PRO A 10 -14.90 -4.21 -2.38
C PRO A 10 -14.62 -4.43 -0.89
N LEU A 11 -13.81 -3.59 -0.24
CA LEU A 11 -13.62 -3.66 1.21
C LEU A 11 -14.91 -3.29 1.97
N ARG A 12 -15.62 -2.26 1.51
CA ARG A 12 -16.91 -1.88 2.10
C ARG A 12 -18.00 -2.92 1.85
N GLU A 13 -17.97 -3.62 0.72
CA GLU A 13 -18.85 -4.76 0.45
C GLU A 13 -18.55 -5.93 1.37
N LEU A 14 -17.27 -6.25 1.60
CA LEU A 14 -16.84 -7.24 2.58
C LEU A 14 -17.32 -6.87 3.99
N MET A 15 -17.22 -5.59 4.38
CA MET A 15 -17.73 -5.11 5.66
C MET A 15 -19.23 -5.37 5.80
N LYS A 16 -20.02 -5.03 4.78
CA LYS A 16 -21.49 -5.26 4.78
C LYS A 16 -21.81 -6.75 4.89
N HIS A 17 -21.12 -7.57 4.12
CA HIS A 17 -21.33 -9.03 4.12
C HIS A 17 -21.02 -9.69 5.47
N LYS A 18 -19.96 -9.23 6.14
CA LYS A 18 -19.52 -9.75 7.44
C LYS A 18 -20.12 -9.01 8.65
N GLY A 19 -20.91 -7.96 8.45
CA GLY A 19 -21.49 -7.14 9.53
C GLY A 19 -20.45 -6.35 10.30
N LEU A 20 -19.36 -5.92 9.63
CA LEU A 20 -18.27 -5.16 10.24
C LEU A 20 -18.58 -3.66 10.22
N GLU A 21 -18.09 -2.94 11.23
CA GLU A 21 -18.16 -1.49 11.34
C GLU A 21 -16.88 -0.81 10.82
N ALA A 22 -15.74 -1.52 10.87
CA ALA A 22 -14.46 -1.01 10.36
C ALA A 22 -13.54 -2.13 9.86
N ILE A 23 -12.63 -1.78 8.93
CA ILE A 23 -11.45 -2.56 8.57
C ILE A 23 -10.21 -1.72 8.86
N VAL A 24 -9.21 -2.33 9.48
CA VAL A 24 -7.90 -1.73 9.75
C VAL A 24 -6.85 -2.40 8.87
N LEU A 25 -6.26 -1.64 7.95
CA LEU A 25 -5.11 -2.08 7.18
C LEU A 25 -3.83 -1.61 7.86
N ARG A 26 -2.86 -2.52 8.00
CA ARG A 26 -1.58 -2.29 8.69
C ARG A 26 -0.37 -2.74 7.87
N ARG A 27 -0.56 -3.74 6.99
CA ARG A 27 0.53 -4.32 6.21
C ARG A 27 0.88 -3.45 5.00
N ASN A 28 2.17 -3.28 4.76
CA ASN A 28 2.70 -2.49 3.64
C ASN A 28 2.05 -2.81 2.28
N PRO A 29 1.94 -4.07 1.85
CA PRO A 29 1.37 -4.38 0.53
C PRO A 29 -0.09 -3.93 0.38
N ASN A 30 -0.89 -4.05 1.46
CA ASN A 30 -2.31 -3.70 1.43
C ASN A 30 -2.50 -2.19 1.48
N LEU A 31 -1.68 -1.48 2.27
CA LEU A 31 -1.70 -0.03 2.32
C LEU A 31 -1.20 0.60 1.03
N ALA A 32 -0.08 0.11 0.47
CA ALA A 32 0.44 0.58 -0.82
C ALA A 32 -0.59 0.40 -1.94
N TRP A 33 -1.29 -0.75 -1.96
CA TRP A 33 -2.41 -0.97 -2.89
C TRP A 33 -3.57 0.02 -2.65
N ALA A 34 -3.98 0.19 -1.39
CA ALA A 34 -5.13 1.03 -1.05
C ALA A 34 -4.93 2.49 -1.48
N ILE A 35 -3.75 3.07 -1.22
CA ILE A 35 -3.45 4.47 -1.54
C ILE A 35 -2.78 4.66 -2.91
N ALA A 36 -2.37 3.58 -3.59
CA ALA A 36 -1.52 3.60 -4.80
C ALA A 36 -0.20 4.38 -4.61
N GLY A 37 0.37 4.31 -3.41
CA GLY A 37 1.54 5.07 -2.97
C GLY A 37 2.47 4.27 -2.05
N ARG A 38 3.47 4.94 -1.49
CA ARG A 38 4.45 4.32 -0.60
C ARG A 38 4.01 4.36 0.86
N ALA A 39 3.71 3.19 1.41
CA ALA A 39 3.26 3.03 2.79
C ALA A 39 4.40 2.70 3.78
N HIS A 40 5.63 2.50 3.30
CA HIS A 40 6.78 2.07 4.09
C HIS A 40 7.84 3.16 4.23
N VAL A 41 8.63 3.08 5.29
CA VAL A 41 9.91 3.79 5.44
C VAL A 41 11.06 2.84 5.15
N PRO A 42 11.29 1.75 5.91
CA PRO A 42 12.21 0.69 5.50
C PRO A 42 11.45 -0.41 4.72
N THR A 43 12.05 -0.95 3.67
CA THR A 43 11.48 -2.04 2.85
C THR A 43 11.55 -3.42 3.53
N THR A 44 12.29 -3.51 4.64
CA THR A 44 12.54 -4.77 5.35
C THR A 44 11.50 -5.10 6.43
N ILE A 45 10.56 -4.19 6.71
CA ILE A 45 9.53 -4.34 7.74
C ILE A 45 8.17 -4.45 7.06
N ASP A 46 7.39 -5.45 7.45
CA ASP A 46 6.01 -5.64 6.94
C ASP A 46 5.04 -4.55 7.46
N ALA A 47 5.32 -4.00 8.63
CA ALA A 47 4.51 -2.92 9.19
C ALA A 47 4.79 -1.58 8.50
N ALA A 48 3.72 -0.90 8.09
CA ALA A 48 3.80 0.41 7.47
C ALA A 48 4.04 1.53 8.48
N CYS A 49 4.36 2.74 7.98
CA CYS A 49 4.52 3.94 8.81
C CYS A 49 3.18 4.57 9.26
N PHE A 50 2.06 4.06 8.77
CA PHE A 50 0.70 4.42 9.20
C PHE A 50 -0.21 3.20 9.22
N ASP A 51 -1.38 3.33 9.85
CA ASP A 51 -2.49 2.39 9.76
C ASP A 51 -3.67 3.10 9.11
N LEU A 52 -4.46 2.40 8.28
CA LEU A 52 -5.64 2.95 7.61
C LEU A 52 -6.90 2.32 8.18
N ILE A 53 -7.73 3.13 8.80
CA ILE A 53 -9.07 2.75 9.28
C ILE A 53 -10.07 3.08 8.17
N ILE A 54 -10.79 2.07 7.72
CA ILE A 54 -11.83 2.19 6.69
C ILE A 54 -13.17 1.92 7.35
N THR A 55 -14.12 2.83 7.17
CA THR A 55 -15.52 2.67 7.57
C THR A 55 -16.42 2.63 6.32
N HIS A 56 -17.73 2.54 6.51
CA HIS A 56 -18.67 2.52 5.38
C HIS A 56 -18.61 3.78 4.52
N ASP A 57 -18.24 4.91 5.08
CA ASP A 57 -18.32 6.25 4.47
C ASP A 57 -17.01 7.05 4.53
N SER A 58 -16.02 6.60 5.29
CA SER A 58 -14.78 7.35 5.51
C SER A 58 -13.53 6.47 5.46
N ALA A 59 -12.37 7.11 5.38
CA ALA A 59 -11.06 6.49 5.57
C ALA A 59 -10.16 7.45 6.35
N THR A 60 -9.46 6.94 7.38
CA THR A 60 -8.60 7.73 8.25
C THR A 60 -7.25 7.04 8.44
N ALA A 61 -6.17 7.73 8.09
CA ALA A 61 -4.81 7.31 8.36
C ALA A 61 -4.38 7.73 9.77
N ILE A 62 -3.86 6.78 10.56
CA ILE A 62 -3.24 7.05 11.87
C ILE A 62 -1.73 6.98 11.70
N THR A 63 -1.04 8.08 11.92
CA THR A 63 0.42 8.15 11.80
C THR A 63 1.02 9.09 12.85
N ASN A 64 2.35 9.11 12.98
CA ASN A 64 3.03 9.99 13.90
C ASN A 64 3.36 11.36 13.27
N VAL A 65 3.75 12.32 14.12
CA VAL A 65 4.09 13.69 13.72
C VAL A 65 5.27 13.78 12.74
N VAL A 66 6.13 12.76 12.69
CA VAL A 66 7.31 12.74 11.80
C VAL A 66 6.90 12.41 10.36
N GLU A 67 6.04 11.40 10.20
CA GLU A 67 5.61 10.92 8.88
C GLU A 67 4.43 11.70 8.28
N ALA A 68 3.58 12.30 9.12
CA ALA A 68 2.37 12.97 8.68
C ALA A 68 2.57 14.00 7.55
N PRO A 69 3.58 14.92 7.62
CA PRO A 69 3.77 15.91 6.56
C PRO A 69 4.07 15.28 5.19
N ARG A 70 4.94 14.27 5.14
CA ARG A 70 5.29 13.55 3.92
C ARG A 70 4.09 12.80 3.36
N LEU A 71 3.41 12.04 4.22
CA LEU A 71 2.24 11.26 3.80
C LEU A 71 1.13 12.14 3.24
N ILE A 72 0.85 13.29 3.85
CA ILE A 72 -0.17 14.23 3.38
C ILE A 72 0.24 14.87 2.05
N ALA A 73 1.52 15.24 1.90
CA ALA A 73 1.99 15.95 0.72
C ALA A 73 2.22 15.06 -0.50
N GLU A 74 2.59 13.79 -0.29
CA GLU A 74 3.16 12.97 -1.36
C GLU A 74 2.40 11.66 -1.61
N GLU A 75 1.75 11.07 -0.59
CA GLU A 75 1.31 9.68 -0.69
C GLU A 75 -0.21 9.48 -0.52
N LEU A 76 -0.84 10.25 0.38
CA LEU A 76 -2.24 10.01 0.71
C LEU A 76 -3.20 10.71 -0.26
N PRO A 77 -4.22 9.99 -0.76
CA PRO A 77 -5.32 10.62 -1.48
C PRO A 77 -6.06 11.66 -0.64
N SER A 78 -6.61 12.68 -1.27
CA SER A 78 -7.35 13.76 -0.59
C SER A 78 -8.59 13.28 0.18
N GLU A 79 -9.11 12.11 -0.14
CA GLU A 79 -10.23 11.45 0.52
C GLU A 79 -9.87 10.84 1.88
N VAL A 80 -8.58 10.71 2.19
CA VAL A 80 -8.10 10.14 3.44
C VAL A 80 -7.85 11.23 4.47
N SER A 81 -8.59 11.21 5.56
CA SER A 81 -8.32 12.06 6.72
C SER A 81 -7.09 11.56 7.47
N VAL A 82 -6.34 12.47 8.09
CA VAL A 82 -5.12 12.10 8.85
C VAL A 82 -5.29 12.45 10.31
N LYS A 83 -5.14 11.45 11.18
CA LYS A 83 -5.00 11.62 12.63
C LYS A 83 -3.55 11.45 13.02
N THR A 84 -2.94 12.52 13.52
CA THR A 84 -1.55 12.54 13.92
C THR A 84 -1.41 12.27 15.41
N ILE A 85 -0.46 11.41 15.79
CA ILE A 85 -0.10 11.10 17.17
C ILE A 85 1.37 11.46 17.45
N LYS A 86 1.76 11.57 18.72
CA LYS A 86 3.18 11.74 19.05
C LYS A 86 3.95 10.49 18.66
N TRP A 87 5.21 10.65 18.25
CA TRP A 87 6.06 9.52 17.87
C TRP A 87 6.27 8.50 19.00
N SER A 88 6.19 8.96 20.28
CA SER A 88 6.31 8.11 21.47
C SER A 88 5.01 7.37 21.83
N GLU A 89 3.90 7.74 21.21
CA GLU A 89 2.61 7.07 21.39
C GLU A 89 2.51 5.92 20.37
N GLY A 90 2.15 4.74 20.83
CA GLY A 90 1.85 3.62 19.93
C GLY A 90 0.57 3.87 19.13
N ARG A 91 0.51 3.34 17.89
CA ARG A 91 -0.72 3.44 17.08
C ARG A 91 -1.83 2.52 17.58
N ASP A 92 -1.51 1.37 18.18
CA ASP A 92 -2.50 0.38 18.63
C ASP A 92 -3.61 0.94 19.53
N PRO A 93 -3.33 1.83 20.50
CA PRO A 93 -4.39 2.43 21.33
C PRO A 93 -5.35 3.34 20.56
N GLN A 94 -4.99 3.74 19.34
CA GLN A 94 -5.79 4.62 18.48
C GLN A 94 -6.68 3.84 17.50
N LEU A 95 -6.47 2.55 17.40
CA LEU A 95 -7.19 1.70 16.44
C LEU A 95 -8.48 1.16 17.08
N PRO A 96 -9.57 1.04 16.30
CA PRO A 96 -10.77 0.39 16.79
C PRO A 96 -10.50 -1.08 17.10
N THR A 97 -11.22 -1.60 18.08
CA THR A 97 -11.17 -3.00 18.52
C THR A 97 -12.59 -3.54 18.70
N GLY A 98 -12.72 -4.86 18.75
CA GLY A 98 -13.97 -5.55 19.02
C GLY A 98 -14.45 -6.45 17.90
N ALA A 99 -15.50 -7.21 18.15
CA ALA A 99 -16.03 -8.25 17.27
C ALA A 99 -16.58 -7.76 15.91
N LYS A 100 -16.67 -6.45 15.72
CA LYS A 100 -17.10 -5.83 14.44
C LYS A 100 -15.97 -5.11 13.72
N VAL A 101 -14.72 -5.34 14.09
CA VAL A 101 -13.54 -4.78 13.45
C VAL A 101 -12.72 -5.88 12.81
N GLY A 102 -12.45 -5.74 11.51
CA GLY A 102 -11.56 -6.62 10.77
C GLY A 102 -10.17 -6.01 10.60
N SER A 103 -9.17 -6.85 10.37
CA SER A 103 -7.80 -6.37 10.08
C SER A 103 -7.05 -7.36 9.21
N ASP A 104 -6.10 -6.87 8.42
CA ASP A 104 -5.12 -7.67 7.69
C ASP A 104 -3.97 -8.16 8.58
N GLN A 105 -3.89 -7.65 9.80
CA GLN A 105 -2.94 -8.10 10.82
C GLN A 105 -3.73 -8.38 12.09
N PRO A 106 -3.93 -9.68 12.43
CA PRO A 106 -4.67 -10.05 13.60
C PRO A 106 -3.97 -9.53 14.86
N GLY A 107 -4.75 -9.00 15.76
CA GLY A 107 -4.34 -8.54 17.08
C GLY A 107 -5.57 -8.55 17.97
N ALA A 108 -5.40 -8.50 19.30
CA ALA A 108 -6.46 -8.66 20.26
C ALA A 108 -7.79 -8.05 19.79
N ASP A 109 -8.83 -8.89 19.73
CA ASP A 109 -10.23 -8.54 19.44
C ASP A 109 -10.59 -8.06 18.01
N ARG A 110 -9.72 -8.29 17.00
CA ARG A 110 -10.07 -8.02 15.59
C ARG A 110 -10.21 -9.33 14.81
N ILE A 111 -11.15 -9.35 13.88
CA ILE A 111 -11.34 -10.47 12.96
C ILE A 111 -10.20 -10.46 11.94
N ASP A 112 -9.54 -11.59 11.76
CA ASP A 112 -8.53 -11.75 10.70
C ASP A 112 -9.21 -11.75 9.32
N LEU A 113 -8.79 -10.83 8.47
CA LEU A 113 -9.23 -10.68 7.08
C LEU A 113 -8.07 -10.78 6.08
N GLY A 114 -6.92 -11.28 6.51
CA GLY A 114 -5.72 -11.32 5.68
C GLY A 114 -5.95 -11.95 4.33
N THR A 115 -6.59 -13.12 4.30
CA THR A 115 -6.89 -13.87 3.06
C THR A 115 -7.89 -13.14 2.17
N GLU A 116 -8.98 -12.62 2.73
CA GLU A 116 -10.00 -11.89 1.95
C GLU A 116 -9.44 -10.61 1.33
N ILE A 117 -8.61 -9.90 2.07
CA ILE A 117 -7.97 -8.67 1.59
C ILE A 117 -6.95 -8.99 0.49
N GLU A 118 -6.19 -10.08 0.62
CA GLU A 118 -5.28 -10.53 -0.45
C GLU A 118 -6.02 -10.89 -1.74
N ILE A 119 -7.16 -11.54 -1.65
CA ILE A 119 -8.01 -11.86 -2.81
C ILE A 119 -8.54 -10.57 -3.46
N ILE A 120 -9.04 -9.63 -2.66
CA ILE A 120 -9.51 -8.33 -3.15
C ILE A 120 -8.37 -7.57 -3.84
N ARG A 121 -7.21 -7.51 -3.24
CA ARG A 121 -6.03 -6.83 -3.79
C ARG A 121 -5.51 -7.47 -5.08
N ALA A 122 -5.69 -8.76 -5.27
CA ALA A 122 -5.30 -9.45 -6.49
C ALA A 122 -6.10 -9.02 -7.73
N SER A 123 -7.26 -8.38 -7.55
CA SER A 123 -8.07 -7.84 -8.63
C SER A 123 -7.62 -6.40 -8.95
N LEU A 124 -7.07 -6.22 -10.15
CA LEU A 124 -6.62 -4.90 -10.62
C LEU A 124 -7.79 -4.10 -11.17
N ILE A 125 -7.85 -2.81 -10.82
CA ILE A 125 -8.75 -1.85 -11.46
C ILE A 125 -8.15 -1.38 -12.80
N GLU A 126 -8.96 -0.78 -13.67
CA GLU A 126 -8.54 -0.39 -15.03
C GLU A 126 -7.33 0.55 -15.01
N SER A 127 -7.29 1.51 -14.07
CA SER A 127 -6.15 2.42 -13.93
C SER A 127 -4.86 1.70 -13.50
N ASP A 128 -4.95 0.63 -12.69
CA ASP A 128 -3.78 -0.18 -12.33
C ASP A 128 -3.26 -0.97 -13.53
N VAL A 129 -4.17 -1.55 -14.32
CA VAL A 129 -3.79 -2.25 -15.57
C VAL A 129 -3.07 -1.32 -16.53
N ALA A 130 -3.55 -0.09 -16.70
CA ALA A 130 -2.90 0.91 -17.56
C ALA A 130 -1.48 1.24 -17.06
N ARG A 131 -1.32 1.50 -15.76
CA ARG A 131 -0.01 1.79 -15.13
C ARG A 131 0.96 0.59 -15.24
N TYR A 132 0.48 -0.63 -15.03
CA TYR A 132 1.33 -1.82 -15.20
C TYR A 132 1.81 -1.98 -16.64
N LYS A 133 0.94 -1.73 -17.64
CA LYS A 133 1.36 -1.77 -19.05
C LYS A 133 2.44 -0.75 -19.36
N GLU A 134 2.30 0.48 -18.87
CA GLU A 134 3.29 1.54 -19.03
C GLU A 134 4.64 1.13 -18.39
N ILE A 135 4.65 0.78 -17.10
CA ILE A 135 5.85 0.36 -16.39
C ILE A 135 6.53 -0.86 -17.07
N CYS A 136 5.75 -1.85 -17.50
CA CYS A 136 6.31 -3.00 -18.21
C CYS A 136 6.94 -2.63 -19.55
N THR A 137 6.34 -1.68 -20.28
CA THR A 137 6.89 -1.18 -21.54
C THR A 137 8.20 -0.45 -21.31
N ASP A 138 8.25 0.46 -20.33
CA ASP A 138 9.45 1.22 -20.01
C ASP A 138 10.58 0.30 -19.51
N ALA A 139 10.25 -0.65 -18.65
CA ALA A 139 11.22 -1.63 -18.15
C ALA A 139 11.78 -2.52 -19.30
N ALA A 140 10.94 -2.93 -20.25
CA ALA A 140 11.38 -3.71 -21.40
C ALA A 140 12.31 -2.89 -22.31
N ILE A 141 12.03 -1.62 -22.55
CA ILE A 141 12.88 -0.70 -23.31
C ILE A 141 14.22 -0.50 -22.60
N ALA A 142 14.19 -0.22 -21.31
CA ALA A 142 15.38 -0.02 -20.49
C ALA A 142 16.29 -1.25 -20.49
N LEU A 143 15.70 -2.43 -20.22
CA LEU A 143 16.43 -3.70 -20.23
C LEU A 143 17.03 -4.00 -21.62
N GLY A 144 16.25 -3.82 -22.70
CA GLY A 144 16.72 -4.01 -24.06
C GLY A 144 17.85 -3.06 -24.44
N SER A 145 17.85 -1.84 -23.91
CA SER A 145 18.92 -0.86 -24.09
C SER A 145 20.20 -1.23 -23.32
N ALA A 146 20.06 -1.69 -22.07
CA ALA A 146 21.19 -2.18 -21.28
C ALA A 146 21.83 -3.41 -21.93
N MET A 147 21.05 -4.37 -22.36
CA MET A 147 21.57 -5.61 -22.98
C MET A 147 22.38 -5.35 -24.26
N LYS A 148 22.06 -4.31 -25.04
CA LYS A 148 22.83 -3.94 -26.23
C LYS A 148 24.24 -3.38 -25.91
N GLN A 149 24.48 -2.99 -24.68
CA GLN A 149 25.74 -2.43 -24.21
C GLN A 149 26.66 -3.49 -23.57
N VAL A 150 26.12 -4.72 -23.34
CA VAL A 150 26.90 -5.80 -22.71
C VAL A 150 27.96 -6.32 -23.68
N GLU A 151 29.20 -6.39 -23.22
CA GLU A 151 30.33 -6.94 -23.94
C GLU A 151 30.76 -8.29 -23.34
N SER A 152 31.45 -9.11 -24.15
CA SER A 152 31.94 -10.45 -23.72
C SER A 152 33.00 -10.40 -22.61
N SER A 153 33.60 -9.24 -22.38
CA SER A 153 34.54 -8.95 -21.30
C SER A 153 33.91 -8.54 -19.99
N ASP A 154 32.61 -8.22 -19.99
CA ASP A 154 31.94 -7.72 -18.81
C ASP A 154 31.78 -8.82 -17.76
N ARG A 155 31.91 -8.43 -16.51
CA ARG A 155 31.60 -9.26 -15.36
C ARG A 155 30.12 -9.13 -15.02
N GLU A 156 29.56 -10.07 -14.29
CA GLU A 156 28.18 -10.03 -13.82
C GLU A 156 27.81 -8.70 -13.12
N ILE A 157 28.72 -8.15 -12.33
CA ILE A 157 28.51 -6.88 -11.62
C ILE A 157 28.43 -5.68 -12.58
N ASP A 158 29.17 -5.71 -13.68
CA ASP A 158 29.16 -4.65 -14.69
C ASP A 158 27.82 -4.69 -15.43
N VAL A 159 27.32 -5.88 -15.78
CA VAL A 159 25.98 -6.07 -16.37
C VAL A 159 24.87 -5.63 -15.40
N ALA A 160 24.98 -5.98 -14.12
CA ALA A 160 24.01 -5.54 -13.10
C ALA A 160 24.00 -4.00 -12.96
N GLY A 161 25.18 -3.38 -13.07
CA GLY A 161 25.33 -1.92 -13.08
C GLY A 161 24.63 -1.25 -14.27
N LEU A 162 24.80 -1.79 -15.48
CA LEU A 162 24.12 -1.30 -16.69
C LEU A 162 22.59 -1.39 -16.58
N ILE A 163 22.08 -2.51 -16.10
CA ILE A 163 20.63 -2.73 -15.90
C ILE A 163 20.09 -1.75 -14.87
N THR A 164 20.77 -1.61 -13.73
CA THR A 164 20.35 -0.69 -12.65
C THR A 164 20.34 0.75 -13.17
N HIS A 165 21.36 1.17 -13.89
CA HIS A 165 21.42 2.51 -14.46
C HIS A 165 20.29 2.79 -15.46
N ALA A 166 19.92 1.79 -16.27
CA ALA A 166 18.86 1.95 -17.26
C ALA A 166 17.45 1.99 -16.66
N LEU A 167 17.25 1.42 -15.46
CA LEU A 167 15.96 1.36 -14.78
C LEU A 167 15.72 2.54 -13.81
N TRP A 168 16.76 3.33 -13.49
CA TRP A 168 16.70 4.54 -12.65
C TRP A 168 16.65 5.80 -13.50
#